data_9ddd217a5a6b6068352a03ed6f5ddb46
#
_entry.id   9ddd217a5a6b6068352a03ed6f5ddb46
#
_cell.length_a   1.000
_cell.length_b   1.000
_cell.length_c   1.000
_cell.angle_alpha   90.00
_cell.angle_beta   90.00
_cell.angle_gamma   90.00
#
_symmetry.space_group_name_H-M   'P 1'
#
loop_
_entity.id
_entity.type
_entity.pdbx_description
1 polymer ?
#
loop_
_entity_poly.entity_id
_entity_poly.type
_entity_poly.pdbx_seq_one_letter_code
_entity_poly.pdbx_strand_id
1 'polypeptide(L)'
;MKKFIIHSLKQKSIVIFLLFISFIIPVYKILAQAMQSGTYKISSDSVNVGGQSSSSPSYKVGDTLGETGTGDSNSTSYFLHAGFWQMQESYISISSPSDLAMSPIGGITGEASEGTMSWLVTTDNAAGYSMSIQSNTTPALTSGADSFADYTPSGGDPDYNFSILATASAFGFSPEGVDVDTRFKDNGSACNTGSSETVSKCWDGLSTSPKTAFQRTTSNHQSGSTATVRFRAESGSSHIQPSGTYTAPITVTAITL
;
A
#
# COMPACT_ATOMS: atom_id res chain seq x y z
N MET A 1 -25.41 19.85 74.50
CA MET A 1 -25.33 20.37 73.09
C MET A 1 -23.97 20.27 72.38
N LYS A 2 -22.80 20.54 73.03
CA LYS A 2 -21.49 20.51 72.36
C LYS A 2 -21.06 19.12 71.79
N LYS A 3 -21.41 18.00 72.40
CA LYS A 3 -21.04 16.66 71.95
C LYS A 3 -21.72 16.24 70.62
N PHE A 4 -22.92 16.68 70.34
CA PHE A 4 -23.69 16.33 69.18
C PHE A 4 -23.16 17.08 67.90
N ILE A 5 -22.72 18.32 68.10
CA ILE A 5 -22.17 19.17 67.02
C ILE A 5 -20.79 18.65 66.54
N ILE A 6 -19.96 18.15 67.47
CA ILE A 6 -18.64 17.62 67.14
C ILE A 6 -18.75 16.30 66.36
N HIS A 7 -19.76 15.47 66.63
CA HIS A 7 -19.94 14.20 65.90
C HIS A 7 -20.40 14.46 64.45
N SER A 8 -21.32 15.41 64.24
CA SER A 8 -21.78 15.82 62.92
C SER A 8 -20.69 16.46 62.06
N LEU A 9 -19.83 17.26 62.65
CA LEU A 9 -18.68 17.86 61.96
C LEU A 9 -17.61 16.83 61.54
N LYS A 10 -17.32 15.84 62.40
CA LYS A 10 -16.39 14.73 62.02
C LYS A 10 -16.94 13.87 60.89
N GLN A 11 -18.25 13.58 60.92
CA GLN A 11 -18.87 12.78 59.87
C GLN A 11 -18.89 13.50 58.50
N LYS A 12 -19.17 14.80 58.48
CA LYS A 12 -19.10 15.61 57.25
C LYS A 12 -17.68 15.73 56.74
N SER A 13 -16.67 15.87 57.62
CA SER A 13 -15.24 15.90 57.23
C SER A 13 -14.77 14.60 56.63
N ILE A 14 -15.22 13.44 57.15
CA ILE A 14 -14.87 12.13 56.54
C ILE A 14 -15.50 11.97 55.16
N VAL A 15 -16.74 12.39 54.94
CA VAL A 15 -17.42 12.31 53.64
C VAL A 15 -16.73 13.21 52.61
N ILE A 16 -16.32 14.44 53.00
CA ILE A 16 -15.59 15.33 52.13
C ILE A 16 -14.21 14.78 51.78
N PHE A 17 -13.51 14.15 52.74
CA PHE A 17 -12.23 13.52 52.55
C PHE A 17 -12.31 12.30 51.61
N LEU A 18 -13.33 11.47 51.72
CA LEU A 18 -13.58 10.35 50.80
C LEU A 18 -13.96 10.82 49.40
N LEU A 19 -14.73 11.88 49.25
CA LEU A 19 -14.99 12.53 47.96
C LEU A 19 -13.73 13.10 47.34
N PHE A 20 -12.84 13.69 48.12
CA PHE A 20 -11.56 14.23 47.62
C PHE A 20 -10.59 13.13 47.19
N ILE A 21 -10.54 11.99 47.90
CA ILE A 21 -9.77 10.81 47.50
C ILE A 21 -10.29 10.21 46.18
N SER A 22 -11.62 10.16 46.02
CA SER A 22 -12.25 9.68 44.77
C SER A 22 -11.86 10.53 43.54
N PHE A 23 -11.57 11.82 43.74
CA PHE A 23 -11.17 12.75 42.69
C PHE A 23 -9.67 12.70 42.36
N ILE A 24 -8.84 12.17 43.29
CA ILE A 24 -7.37 12.08 43.13
C ILE A 24 -6.96 10.72 42.56
N ILE A 25 -7.82 9.73 42.53
CA ILE A 25 -7.53 8.44 41.89
C ILE A 25 -7.53 8.69 40.40
N PRO A 26 -6.35 8.71 39.73
CA PRO A 26 -6.33 8.85 38.28
C PRO A 26 -7.08 7.66 37.69
N VAL A 27 -8.13 7.96 36.93
CA VAL A 27 -8.82 6.95 36.09
C VAL A 27 -7.81 6.53 35.04
N TYR A 28 -7.02 5.53 35.34
CA TYR A 28 -6.19 4.89 34.32
C TYR A 28 -7.13 4.34 33.27
N LYS A 29 -7.05 4.89 32.06
CA LYS A 29 -7.68 4.27 30.91
C LYS A 29 -6.97 2.91 30.75
N ILE A 30 -7.63 1.84 31.14
CA ILE A 30 -7.22 0.49 30.77
C ILE A 30 -7.52 0.41 29.29
N LEU A 31 -6.52 0.76 28.46
CA LEU A 31 -6.55 0.48 27.04
C LEU A 31 -6.35 -1.02 26.93
N ALA A 32 -7.29 -1.73 26.33
CA ALA A 32 -7.06 -3.08 25.86
C ALA A 32 -5.91 -3.00 24.87
N GLN A 33 -4.71 -3.40 25.31
CA GLN A 33 -3.52 -3.34 24.49
C GLN A 33 -3.32 -4.72 23.84
N ALA A 34 -3.24 -4.74 22.51
CA ALA A 34 -2.83 -5.95 21.80
C ALA A 34 -1.50 -6.45 22.37
N MET A 35 -1.40 -7.74 22.64
CA MET A 35 -0.15 -8.34 23.10
C MET A 35 0.89 -8.21 21.99
N GLN A 36 2.01 -7.54 22.31
CA GLN A 36 3.07 -7.33 21.33
C GLN A 36 4.46 -7.40 21.99
N SER A 37 5.43 -7.85 21.21
CA SER A 37 6.86 -7.77 21.50
C SER A 37 7.53 -6.99 20.39
N GLY A 38 8.86 -6.83 20.44
CA GLY A 38 9.62 -6.19 19.36
C GLY A 38 9.51 -6.90 18.00
N THR A 39 9.04 -8.16 17.98
CA THR A 39 9.01 -9.00 16.78
C THR A 39 7.63 -9.57 16.48
N TYR A 40 6.73 -9.63 17.46
CA TYR A 40 5.42 -10.27 17.32
C TYR A 40 4.32 -9.38 17.87
N LYS A 41 3.18 -9.38 17.18
CA LYS A 41 1.95 -8.73 17.59
C LYS A 41 0.80 -9.73 17.47
N ILE A 42 -0.01 -9.86 18.54
CA ILE A 42 -1.29 -10.59 18.50
C ILE A 42 -2.37 -9.53 18.29
N SER A 43 -2.94 -9.50 17.10
CA SER A 43 -3.95 -8.50 16.71
C SER A 43 -5.35 -8.91 17.14
N SER A 44 -5.61 -10.22 17.22
CA SER A 44 -6.88 -10.79 17.68
C SER A 44 -6.62 -12.03 18.52
N ASP A 45 -7.44 -12.24 19.53
CA ASP A 45 -7.38 -13.38 20.43
C ASP A 45 -8.80 -13.80 20.84
N SER A 46 -9.00 -15.09 21.02
CA SER A 46 -10.26 -15.61 21.56
C SER A 46 -10.01 -16.76 22.52
N VAL A 47 -10.80 -16.85 23.57
CA VAL A 47 -10.82 -17.97 24.51
C VAL A 47 -11.98 -18.87 24.13
N ASN A 48 -11.70 -19.95 23.42
CA ASN A 48 -12.69 -20.89 22.91
C ASN A 48 -12.73 -22.16 23.76
N VAL A 49 -13.92 -22.75 23.86
CA VAL A 49 -14.11 -24.07 24.49
C VAL A 49 -13.97 -25.22 23.49
N GLY A 50 -13.80 -24.91 22.21
CA GLY A 50 -13.62 -25.84 21.11
C GLY A 50 -13.50 -25.13 19.77
N GLY A 51 -13.36 -25.90 18.72
CA GLY A 51 -13.14 -25.46 17.36
C GLY A 51 -11.88 -26.08 16.76
N GLN A 52 -11.86 -26.27 15.46
CA GLN A 52 -10.73 -26.87 14.74
C GLN A 52 -10.63 -26.33 13.32
N SER A 53 -9.41 -26.15 12.86
CA SER A 53 -9.15 -25.94 11.44
C SER A 53 -9.09 -27.27 10.70
N SER A 54 -9.87 -27.40 9.63
CA SER A 54 -9.88 -28.54 8.73
C SER A 54 -9.56 -28.08 7.31
N SER A 55 -8.81 -28.86 6.56
CA SER A 55 -8.43 -28.49 5.19
C SER A 55 -8.46 -29.68 4.24
N SER A 56 -8.83 -29.40 2.99
CA SER A 56 -8.67 -30.27 1.83
C SER A 56 -7.86 -29.51 0.76
N PRO A 57 -7.49 -30.16 -0.36
CA PRO A 57 -6.79 -29.46 -1.44
C PRO A 57 -7.52 -28.23 -1.99
N SER A 58 -8.85 -28.15 -1.84
CA SER A 58 -9.68 -27.08 -2.43
C SER A 58 -10.40 -26.22 -1.39
N TYR A 59 -10.45 -26.61 -0.12
CA TYR A 59 -11.20 -25.91 0.91
C TYR A 59 -10.46 -25.91 2.25
N LYS A 60 -10.59 -24.79 2.94
CA LYS A 60 -10.21 -24.66 4.37
C LYS A 60 -11.45 -24.25 5.16
N VAL A 61 -11.72 -24.96 6.24
CA VAL A 61 -12.79 -24.63 7.19
C VAL A 61 -12.13 -24.40 8.54
N GLY A 62 -12.43 -23.28 9.14
CA GLY A 62 -12.06 -23.00 10.51
C GLY A 62 -13.33 -22.66 11.28
N ASP A 63 -13.50 -23.25 12.46
CA ASP A 63 -14.61 -22.93 13.36
C ASP A 63 -14.11 -22.60 14.77
N THR A 64 -14.91 -21.87 15.50
CA THR A 64 -14.69 -21.50 16.89
C THR A 64 -15.97 -21.77 17.67
N LEU A 65 -15.83 -22.40 18.84
CA LEU A 65 -16.95 -22.69 19.75
C LEU A 65 -16.77 -21.94 21.06
N GLY A 66 -17.81 -21.23 21.52
CA GLY A 66 -17.81 -20.52 22.80
C GLY A 66 -17.78 -19.02 22.67
N GLU A 67 -17.84 -18.47 21.48
CA GLU A 67 -18.01 -17.03 21.28
C GLU A 67 -19.44 -16.61 21.55
N THR A 68 -19.60 -15.50 22.29
CA THR A 68 -20.93 -14.98 22.69
C THR A 68 -21.68 -14.26 21.57
N GLY A 69 -20.99 -13.98 20.46
CA GLY A 69 -21.56 -13.36 19.27
C GLY A 69 -20.57 -13.38 18.12
N THR A 70 -21.06 -13.61 16.90
CA THR A 70 -20.29 -13.58 15.67
C THR A 70 -21.05 -12.82 14.61
N GLY A 71 -20.33 -12.18 13.69
CA GLY A 71 -20.89 -11.48 12.55
C GLY A 71 -20.62 -9.98 12.55
N ASP A 72 -21.00 -9.36 11.45
CA ASP A 72 -20.83 -7.94 11.21
C ASP A 72 -22.10 -7.17 11.55
N SER A 73 -21.93 -6.03 12.17
CA SER A 73 -22.99 -5.05 12.39
C SER A 73 -22.47 -3.68 11.98
N ASN A 74 -23.26 -2.94 11.21
CA ASN A 74 -22.86 -1.61 10.76
C ASN A 74 -23.97 -0.57 10.96
N SER A 75 -23.54 0.67 11.08
CA SER A 75 -24.36 1.86 11.00
C SER A 75 -23.64 2.89 10.13
N THR A 76 -24.26 4.05 9.94
CA THR A 76 -23.62 5.16 9.19
C THR A 76 -22.31 5.67 9.82
N SER A 77 -22.02 5.36 11.07
CA SER A 77 -20.87 5.90 11.82
C SER A 77 -19.98 4.84 12.47
N TYR A 78 -20.40 3.59 12.52
CA TYR A 78 -19.66 2.53 13.19
C TYR A 78 -19.79 1.20 12.47
N PHE A 79 -18.68 0.48 12.42
CA PHE A 79 -18.60 -0.92 12.02
C PHE A 79 -18.21 -1.75 13.25
N LEU A 80 -18.93 -2.83 13.52
CA LEU A 80 -18.63 -3.79 14.55
C LEU A 80 -18.43 -5.16 13.90
N HIS A 81 -17.26 -5.71 14.06
CA HIS A 81 -16.93 -7.07 13.69
C HIS A 81 -16.83 -7.91 14.96
N ALA A 82 -17.77 -8.82 15.16
CA ALA A 82 -17.83 -9.67 16.34
C ALA A 82 -17.44 -11.11 15.98
N GLY A 83 -16.57 -11.70 16.79
CA GLY A 83 -16.05 -13.05 16.60
C GLY A 83 -14.62 -13.07 16.04
N PHE A 84 -13.90 -14.15 16.36
CA PHE A 84 -12.46 -14.28 16.02
C PHE A 84 -12.19 -14.14 14.53
N TRP A 85 -12.99 -14.77 13.68
CA TRP A 85 -12.81 -14.73 12.24
C TRP A 85 -13.07 -13.36 11.62
N GLN A 86 -14.01 -12.60 12.17
CA GLN A 86 -14.30 -11.23 11.74
C GLN A 86 -13.22 -10.23 12.19
N MET A 87 -12.46 -10.55 13.23
CA MET A 87 -11.33 -9.74 13.69
C MET A 87 -10.06 -9.92 12.85
N GLN A 88 -10.06 -10.85 11.89
CA GLN A 88 -8.93 -11.14 11.01
C GLN A 88 -9.00 -10.40 9.67
N GLU A 89 -9.52 -9.17 9.67
CA GLU A 89 -9.46 -8.34 8.47
C GLU A 89 -8.02 -7.98 8.12
N SER A 90 -7.69 -8.18 6.83
CA SER A 90 -6.41 -7.78 6.29
C SER A 90 -6.41 -6.28 6.03
N TYR A 91 -5.42 -5.59 6.56
CA TYR A 91 -5.18 -4.19 6.34
C TYR A 91 -4.22 -3.98 5.17
N ILE A 92 -4.54 -3.02 4.30
CA ILE A 92 -3.60 -2.49 3.32
C ILE A 92 -3.72 -0.97 3.26
N SER A 93 -2.60 -0.29 3.20
CA SER A 93 -2.54 1.14 2.97
C SER A 93 -1.48 1.46 1.93
N ILE A 94 -1.76 2.50 1.14
CA ILE A 94 -0.86 3.04 0.14
C ILE A 94 -0.80 4.56 0.31
N SER A 95 0.42 5.12 0.29
CA SER A 95 0.58 6.58 0.31
C SER A 95 0.21 7.19 -1.04
N SER A 96 -0.16 8.48 -1.02
CA SER A 96 -0.40 9.25 -2.24
C SER A 96 0.77 10.21 -2.45
N PRO A 97 1.64 10.00 -3.45
CA PRO A 97 2.68 10.96 -3.79
C PRO A 97 2.09 12.20 -4.47
N SER A 98 2.87 13.27 -4.53
CA SER A 98 2.56 14.43 -5.38
C SER A 98 2.77 14.10 -6.86
N ASP A 99 2.17 14.92 -7.75
CA ASP A 99 2.36 14.79 -9.18
C ASP A 99 3.84 14.92 -9.56
N LEU A 100 4.26 14.15 -10.56
CA LEU A 100 5.62 14.17 -11.10
C LEU A 100 5.73 15.21 -12.22
N ALA A 101 6.57 16.20 -12.01
CA ALA A 101 7.00 17.11 -13.08
C ALA A 101 8.33 16.63 -13.65
N MET A 102 8.34 16.27 -14.95
CA MET A 102 9.55 15.87 -15.68
C MET A 102 10.17 17.09 -16.37
N SER A 103 11.48 17.03 -16.64
CA SER A 103 12.18 18.10 -17.36
C SER A 103 11.66 18.21 -18.80
N PRO A 104 11.65 19.45 -19.39
CA PRO A 104 11.30 19.62 -20.79
C PRO A 104 12.20 18.80 -21.72
N ILE A 105 11.62 18.32 -22.82
CA ILE A 105 12.32 17.59 -23.89
C ILE A 105 12.35 18.50 -25.13
N GLY A 106 13.50 18.60 -25.79
CA GLY A 106 13.61 19.31 -27.06
C GLY A 106 12.86 18.57 -28.17
N GLY A 107 11.91 19.24 -28.82
CA GLY A 107 11.02 18.62 -29.81
C GLY A 107 11.66 18.28 -31.16
N ILE A 108 12.90 18.70 -31.39
CA ILE A 108 13.58 18.55 -32.72
C ILE A 108 14.92 17.82 -32.58
N THR A 109 15.55 17.83 -31.42
CA THR A 109 16.94 17.39 -31.24
C THR A 109 17.09 15.96 -30.75
N GLY A 110 15.99 15.30 -30.41
CA GLY A 110 15.99 13.98 -29.79
C GLY A 110 16.61 14.03 -28.39
N GLU A 111 15.74 14.02 -27.40
CA GLU A 111 16.09 14.07 -25.98
C GLU A 111 15.20 13.14 -25.16
N ALA A 112 15.65 12.84 -23.96
CA ALA A 112 14.89 12.06 -23.01
C ALA A 112 14.74 12.81 -21.67
N SER A 113 13.65 12.57 -21.00
CA SER A 113 13.41 13.02 -19.63
C SER A 113 12.97 11.85 -18.77
N GLU A 114 13.48 11.80 -17.55
CA GLU A 114 13.10 10.79 -16.55
C GLU A 114 12.67 11.44 -15.27
N GLY A 115 11.82 10.71 -14.54
CA GLY A 115 11.42 11.08 -13.19
C GLY A 115 10.87 9.89 -12.44
N THR A 116 10.82 9.98 -11.12
CA THR A 116 10.39 8.88 -10.25
C THR A 116 9.25 9.31 -9.34
N MET A 117 8.32 8.39 -9.09
CA MET A 117 7.29 8.49 -8.06
C MET A 117 7.42 7.31 -7.11
N SER A 118 7.16 7.54 -5.83
CA SER A 118 7.28 6.50 -4.82
C SER A 118 6.02 6.42 -3.95
N TRP A 119 5.58 5.21 -3.68
CA TRP A 119 4.47 4.88 -2.79
C TRP A 119 5.01 4.05 -1.62
N LEU A 120 4.56 4.35 -0.42
CA LEU A 120 4.75 3.46 0.72
C LEU A 120 3.53 2.54 0.80
N VAL A 121 3.75 1.24 0.65
CA VAL A 121 2.71 0.21 0.76
C VAL A 121 2.91 -0.54 2.06
N THR A 122 1.86 -0.65 2.88
CA THR A 122 1.90 -1.36 4.16
C THR A 122 0.72 -2.31 4.24
N THR A 123 0.99 -3.58 4.58
CA THR A 123 -0.05 -4.59 4.82
C THR A 123 0.33 -5.50 5.97
N ASP A 124 -0.65 -5.91 6.76
CA ASP A 124 -0.53 -6.95 7.78
C ASP A 124 -0.93 -8.34 7.25
N ASN A 125 -1.43 -8.42 6.01
CA ASN A 125 -1.79 -9.68 5.39
C ASN A 125 -0.57 -10.62 5.31
N ALA A 126 -0.71 -11.82 5.86
CA ALA A 126 0.35 -12.83 5.87
C ALA A 126 0.73 -13.31 4.44
N ALA A 127 -0.19 -13.22 3.48
CA ALA A 127 0.06 -13.52 2.07
C ALA A 127 0.66 -12.32 1.30
N GLY A 128 0.73 -11.13 1.92
CA GLY A 128 1.32 -9.93 1.32
C GLY A 128 0.36 -9.13 0.46
N TYR A 129 0.88 -8.52 -0.61
CA TYR A 129 0.13 -7.66 -1.52
C TYR A 129 0.59 -7.78 -2.96
N SER A 130 -0.28 -7.36 -3.87
CA SER A 130 0.03 -7.08 -5.27
C SER A 130 -0.30 -5.62 -5.59
N MET A 131 0.59 -4.94 -6.32
CA MET A 131 0.38 -3.55 -6.75
C MET A 131 0.53 -3.47 -8.27
N SER A 132 -0.50 -2.95 -8.91
CA SER A 132 -0.57 -2.77 -10.36
C SER A 132 -0.58 -1.30 -10.75
N ILE A 133 -0.12 -1.03 -11.98
CA ILE A 133 -0.12 0.28 -12.62
C ILE A 133 -0.84 0.21 -13.95
N GLN A 134 -1.62 1.24 -14.27
CA GLN A 134 -2.28 1.41 -15.57
C GLN A 134 -2.39 2.89 -15.94
N SER A 135 -2.51 3.18 -17.21
CA SER A 135 -2.92 4.50 -17.71
C SER A 135 -4.42 4.57 -17.91
N ASN A 136 -4.97 5.77 -17.85
CA ASN A 136 -6.40 5.97 -18.13
C ASN A 136 -6.69 6.13 -19.63
N THR A 137 -5.66 6.34 -20.44
CA THR A 137 -5.73 6.52 -21.90
C THR A 137 -4.64 5.74 -22.62
N THR A 138 -4.84 5.47 -23.90
CA THR A 138 -3.83 4.94 -24.82
C THR A 138 -3.81 5.84 -26.06
N PRO A 139 -2.68 6.51 -26.38
CA PRO A 139 -1.46 6.59 -25.62
C PRO A 139 -1.61 7.23 -24.23
N ALA A 140 -0.70 6.86 -23.29
CA ALA A 140 -0.76 7.33 -21.90
C ALA A 140 -0.38 8.81 -21.78
N LEU A 141 0.68 9.25 -22.47
CA LEU A 141 1.23 10.60 -22.39
C LEU A 141 0.75 11.44 -23.56
N THR A 142 -0.15 12.39 -23.31
CA THR A 142 -0.83 13.16 -24.36
C THR A 142 -0.83 14.67 -24.08
N SER A 143 -0.92 15.46 -25.17
CA SER A 143 -1.15 16.92 -25.18
C SER A 143 -2.12 17.28 -26.29
N GLY A 144 -3.40 17.41 -25.98
CA GLY A 144 -4.44 17.59 -26.99
C GLY A 144 -4.54 16.40 -27.96
N ALA A 145 -4.23 16.63 -29.24
CA ALA A 145 -4.19 15.58 -30.27
C ALA A 145 -2.82 14.91 -30.38
N ASP A 146 -1.81 15.48 -29.80
CA ASP A 146 -0.43 14.99 -29.87
C ASP A 146 -0.12 14.04 -28.72
N SER A 147 0.79 13.08 -28.92
CA SER A 147 1.15 12.07 -27.92
C SER A 147 2.58 11.57 -28.08
N PHE A 148 3.08 10.96 -27.01
CA PHE A 148 4.16 9.98 -27.09
C PHE A 148 3.52 8.60 -27.19
N ALA A 149 4.03 7.73 -28.06
CA ALA A 149 3.55 6.36 -28.11
C ALA A 149 3.85 5.63 -26.79
N ASP A 150 2.97 4.70 -26.41
CA ASP A 150 3.30 3.82 -25.30
C ASP A 150 4.49 2.93 -25.68
N TYR A 151 5.51 2.85 -24.80
CA TYR A 151 6.69 2.03 -25.04
C TYR A 151 6.29 0.58 -25.29
N THR A 152 6.86 -0.04 -26.30
CA THR A 152 6.58 -1.44 -26.63
C THR A 152 7.91 -2.22 -26.57
N PRO A 153 8.06 -3.11 -25.56
CA PRO A 153 9.22 -3.97 -25.48
C PRO A 153 9.39 -4.85 -26.71
N SER A 154 10.63 -5.07 -27.10
CA SER A 154 10.97 -5.80 -28.34
C SER A 154 10.66 -7.29 -28.31
N GLY A 155 10.61 -7.91 -27.12
CA GLY A 155 10.46 -9.34 -26.91
C GLY A 155 9.19 -9.79 -26.19
N GLY A 156 8.30 -8.88 -25.83
CA GLY A 156 7.11 -9.16 -25.02
C GLY A 156 7.37 -9.13 -23.51
N ASP A 157 8.57 -9.35 -23.04
CA ASP A 157 9.06 -9.06 -21.69
C ASP A 157 9.62 -7.64 -21.63
N PRO A 158 9.76 -7.02 -20.44
CA PRO A 158 10.38 -5.72 -20.30
C PRO A 158 11.79 -5.70 -20.91
N ASP A 159 12.10 -4.66 -21.69
CA ASP A 159 13.43 -4.49 -22.24
C ASP A 159 14.42 -4.03 -21.16
N TYR A 160 15.61 -4.64 -21.13
CA TYR A 160 16.64 -4.27 -20.16
C TYR A 160 17.07 -2.80 -20.28
N ASN A 161 17.15 -2.28 -21.51
CA ASN A 161 17.41 -0.86 -21.76
C ASN A 161 16.22 -0.24 -22.50
N PHE A 162 15.88 0.99 -22.14
CA PHE A 162 14.96 1.78 -22.94
C PHE A 162 15.58 2.10 -24.29
N SER A 163 14.91 1.77 -25.37
CA SER A 163 15.43 1.99 -26.75
C SER A 163 14.30 2.29 -27.71
N ILE A 164 14.44 3.37 -28.47
CA ILE A 164 13.49 3.76 -29.51
C ILE A 164 14.19 3.99 -30.84
N LEU A 165 13.42 3.97 -31.93
CA LEU A 165 13.92 4.38 -33.21
C LEU A 165 14.16 5.90 -33.26
N ALA A 166 15.15 6.35 -34.06
CA ALA A 166 15.43 7.77 -34.24
C ALA A 166 14.20 8.58 -34.74
N THR A 167 13.25 7.94 -35.40
CA THR A 167 12.04 8.54 -35.99
C THR A 167 10.79 8.38 -35.10
N ALA A 168 10.93 7.88 -33.88
CA ALA A 168 9.82 7.61 -32.96
C ALA A 168 9.90 8.46 -31.68
N SER A 169 8.82 8.54 -30.97
CA SER A 169 8.79 8.97 -29.56
C SER A 169 8.07 7.93 -28.73
N ALA A 170 8.49 7.73 -27.48
CA ALA A 170 7.85 6.79 -26.59
C ALA A 170 7.86 7.24 -25.13
N PHE A 171 6.87 6.73 -24.38
CA PHE A 171 6.73 6.89 -22.95
C PHE A 171 6.57 5.52 -22.30
N GLY A 172 7.36 5.24 -21.27
CA GLY A 172 7.37 3.97 -20.57
C GLY A 172 7.70 4.10 -19.09
N PHE A 173 7.66 2.97 -18.39
CA PHE A 173 7.94 2.90 -16.98
C PHE A 173 8.86 1.72 -16.64
N SER A 174 9.53 1.82 -15.49
CA SER A 174 10.37 0.80 -14.87
C SER A 174 10.10 0.81 -13.36
N PRO A 175 9.64 -0.27 -12.74
CA PRO A 175 9.50 -0.37 -11.29
C PRO A 175 10.86 -0.63 -10.63
N GLU A 176 11.05 -0.04 -9.43
CA GLU A 176 12.26 -0.12 -8.63
C GLU A 176 11.92 -0.38 -7.16
N GLY A 177 12.68 -1.20 -6.46
CA GLY A 177 12.53 -1.50 -5.03
C GLY A 177 12.41 -2.98 -4.72
N VAL A 178 12.41 -3.30 -3.43
CA VAL A 178 12.55 -4.69 -2.94
C VAL A 178 11.40 -5.64 -3.30
N ASP A 179 10.22 -5.11 -3.58
CA ASP A 179 9.02 -5.90 -3.89
C ASP A 179 8.67 -5.88 -5.39
N VAL A 180 9.63 -5.50 -6.25
CA VAL A 180 9.44 -5.52 -7.71
C VAL A 180 9.01 -6.91 -8.16
N ASP A 181 7.99 -6.96 -9.03
CA ASP A 181 7.50 -8.21 -9.62
C ASP A 181 8.61 -8.92 -10.41
N THR A 182 8.59 -10.24 -10.41
CA THR A 182 9.61 -11.08 -11.05
C THR A 182 9.81 -10.77 -12.53
N ARG A 183 8.75 -10.32 -13.21
CA ARG A 183 8.80 -9.90 -14.62
C ARG A 183 9.77 -8.75 -14.87
N PHE A 184 10.00 -7.89 -13.88
CA PHE A 184 10.92 -6.76 -13.94
C PHE A 184 12.25 -7.02 -13.25
N LYS A 185 12.50 -8.23 -12.75
CA LYS A 185 13.81 -8.63 -12.22
C LYS A 185 14.75 -9.05 -13.36
N ASP A 186 16.03 -8.81 -13.16
CA ASP A 186 17.04 -9.00 -14.18
C ASP A 186 18.21 -9.86 -13.71
N ASN A 187 19.05 -10.26 -14.68
CA ASN A 187 20.33 -10.94 -14.46
C ASN A 187 21.54 -10.08 -14.83
N GLY A 188 21.35 -8.77 -14.98
CA GLY A 188 22.36 -7.80 -15.43
C GLY A 188 22.38 -7.58 -16.95
N SER A 189 21.50 -8.24 -17.72
CA SER A 189 21.44 -8.10 -19.19
C SER A 189 20.05 -8.30 -19.80
N ALA A 190 19.18 -9.03 -19.15
CA ALA A 190 17.81 -9.33 -19.60
C ALA A 190 16.84 -9.31 -18.41
N CYS A 191 15.60 -8.94 -18.67
CA CYS A 191 14.51 -8.91 -17.71
C CYS A 191 13.71 -10.22 -17.71
N ASN A 192 12.80 -10.37 -16.74
CA ASN A 192 12.05 -11.60 -16.48
C ASN A 192 12.98 -12.81 -16.24
N THR A 193 14.16 -12.57 -15.69
CA THR A 193 15.16 -13.59 -15.39
C THR A 193 16.09 -13.11 -14.28
N GLY A 194 16.60 -14.02 -13.44
CA GLY A 194 17.45 -13.66 -12.33
C GLY A 194 16.66 -13.09 -11.13
N SER A 195 17.36 -12.37 -10.24
CA SER A 195 16.84 -11.82 -9.01
C SER A 195 17.30 -10.40 -8.70
N SER A 196 18.04 -9.78 -9.61
CA SER A 196 18.54 -8.42 -9.48
C SER A 196 17.44 -7.40 -9.76
N GLU A 197 17.56 -6.23 -9.15
CA GLU A 197 16.67 -5.08 -9.31
C GLU A 197 17.55 -3.89 -9.72
N THR A 198 18.02 -3.91 -10.98
CA THR A 198 18.92 -2.88 -11.47
C THR A 198 18.14 -1.61 -11.76
N VAL A 199 18.53 -0.51 -11.11
CA VAL A 199 17.90 0.81 -11.28
C VAL A 199 17.93 1.27 -12.73
N SER A 200 16.83 1.85 -13.22
CA SER A 200 16.68 2.33 -14.62
C SER A 200 16.85 1.22 -15.66
N LYS A 201 16.36 0.03 -15.33
CA LYS A 201 16.31 -1.14 -16.21
C LYS A 201 14.93 -1.76 -16.22
N CYS A 202 14.71 -2.70 -17.13
CA CYS A 202 13.44 -3.43 -17.29
C CYS A 202 12.25 -2.51 -17.58
N TRP A 203 12.30 -1.91 -18.75
CA TRP A 203 11.31 -0.96 -19.24
C TRP A 203 10.14 -1.63 -19.92
N ASP A 204 8.93 -1.19 -19.58
CA ASP A 204 7.67 -1.60 -20.21
C ASP A 204 6.80 -0.38 -20.53
N GLY A 205 5.81 -0.56 -21.39
CA GLY A 205 4.84 0.48 -21.72
C GLY A 205 3.63 0.44 -20.79
N LEU A 206 2.99 1.58 -20.65
CA LEU A 206 1.68 1.68 -20.00
C LEU A 206 0.59 1.15 -20.91
N SER A 207 -0.53 0.75 -20.31
CA SER A 207 -1.75 0.37 -21.02
C SER A 207 -2.97 0.66 -20.14
N THR A 208 -4.16 0.63 -20.71
CA THR A 208 -5.42 0.74 -19.96
C THR A 208 -5.77 -0.54 -19.19
N SER A 209 -5.06 -1.63 -19.45
CA SER A 209 -5.15 -2.85 -18.64
C SER A 209 -4.10 -2.82 -17.53
N PRO A 210 -4.45 -3.16 -16.28
CA PRO A 210 -3.50 -3.16 -15.17
C PRO A 210 -2.32 -4.12 -15.42
N LYS A 211 -1.10 -3.65 -15.15
CA LYS A 211 0.12 -4.46 -15.16
C LYS A 211 0.65 -4.56 -13.73
N THR A 212 0.88 -5.77 -13.22
CA THR A 212 1.52 -5.97 -11.92
C THR A 212 2.96 -5.47 -12.00
N ALA A 213 3.28 -4.51 -11.14
CA ALA A 213 4.61 -3.92 -11.05
C ALA A 213 5.35 -4.34 -9.76
N PHE A 214 4.60 -4.62 -8.69
CA PHE A 214 5.15 -5.04 -7.40
C PHE A 214 4.32 -6.18 -6.82
N GLN A 215 5.01 -7.13 -6.21
CA GLN A 215 4.40 -8.25 -5.51
C GLN A 215 5.24 -8.66 -4.30
N ARG A 216 4.56 -8.86 -3.19
CA ARG A 216 5.14 -9.35 -1.95
C ARG A 216 4.28 -10.48 -1.40
N THR A 217 4.90 -11.54 -0.90
CA THR A 217 4.24 -12.76 -0.41
C THR A 217 4.25 -12.89 1.12
N THR A 218 4.53 -11.79 1.83
CA THR A 218 4.53 -11.74 3.29
C THR A 218 4.06 -10.37 3.76
N SER A 219 3.60 -10.25 5.00
CA SER A 219 3.32 -8.94 5.58
C SER A 219 4.57 -8.05 5.64
N ASN A 220 4.38 -6.74 5.60
CA ASN A 220 5.43 -5.75 5.81
C ASN A 220 5.04 -4.69 6.86
N HIS A 221 3.98 -4.94 7.59
CA HIS A 221 3.59 -4.13 8.74
C HIS A 221 4.69 -4.25 9.84
N GLN A 222 5.09 -3.19 10.47
CA GLN A 222 4.63 -1.81 10.56
C GLN A 222 5.36 -0.84 9.60
N SER A 223 6.52 -1.21 9.08
CA SER A 223 7.41 -0.29 8.36
C SER A 223 6.92 0.04 6.95
N GLY A 224 6.20 -0.89 6.31
CA GLY A 224 5.87 -0.79 4.90
C GLY A 224 7.07 -1.06 3.98
N SER A 225 6.81 -1.07 2.69
CA SER A 225 7.81 -1.15 1.62
C SER A 225 7.62 0.01 0.65
N THR A 226 8.72 0.61 0.23
CA THR A 226 8.69 1.65 -0.79
C THR A 226 8.68 1.02 -2.16
N ALA A 227 7.61 1.27 -2.92
CA ALA A 227 7.46 0.95 -4.33
C ALA A 227 7.76 2.21 -5.14
N THR A 228 8.81 2.20 -5.95
CA THR A 228 9.20 3.34 -6.79
C THR A 228 8.99 2.99 -8.26
N VAL A 229 8.38 3.89 -9.01
CA VAL A 229 8.23 3.75 -10.45
C VAL A 229 8.98 4.90 -11.12
N ARG A 230 9.90 4.54 -11.99
CA ARG A 230 10.59 5.47 -12.88
C ARG A 230 9.82 5.57 -14.19
N PHE A 231 9.59 6.79 -14.64
CA PHE A 231 9.00 7.09 -15.94
C PHE A 231 10.06 7.71 -16.84
N ARG A 232 9.98 7.38 -18.12
CA ARG A 232 10.83 7.95 -19.17
C ARG A 232 9.99 8.32 -20.37
N ALA A 233 10.15 9.56 -20.83
CA ALA A 233 9.68 10.01 -22.12
C ALA A 233 10.92 10.31 -22.99
N GLU A 234 10.93 9.84 -24.22
CA GLU A 234 12.04 10.05 -25.16
C GLU A 234 11.52 10.35 -26.55
N SER A 235 12.08 11.39 -27.18
CA SER A 235 11.88 11.72 -28.58
C SER A 235 13.17 11.39 -29.36
N GLY A 236 13.05 10.65 -30.46
CA GLY A 236 14.18 10.27 -31.29
C GLY A 236 14.76 11.45 -32.06
N SER A 237 16.04 11.35 -32.42
CA SER A 237 16.83 12.44 -33.06
C SER A 237 16.34 12.89 -34.43
N SER A 238 15.47 12.12 -35.08
CA SER A 238 14.85 12.45 -36.38
C SER A 238 13.32 12.54 -36.28
N HIS A 239 12.79 12.55 -35.04
CA HIS A 239 11.37 12.74 -34.74
C HIS A 239 11.09 14.20 -34.41
N ILE A 240 10.00 14.75 -34.93
CA ILE A 240 9.52 16.08 -34.54
C ILE A 240 8.38 15.89 -33.56
N GLN A 241 8.61 16.16 -32.28
CA GLN A 241 7.59 16.13 -31.25
C GLN A 241 6.94 17.52 -31.16
N PRO A 242 5.65 17.67 -31.38
CA PRO A 242 4.94 18.95 -31.24
C PRO A 242 5.13 19.55 -29.86
N SER A 243 5.20 20.89 -29.81
CA SER A 243 5.33 21.60 -28.52
C SER A 243 4.00 21.56 -27.76
N GLY A 244 4.07 21.30 -26.45
CA GLY A 244 2.88 21.25 -25.60
C GLY A 244 3.20 20.81 -24.17
N THR A 245 2.22 20.88 -23.29
CA THR A 245 2.28 20.27 -21.97
C THR A 245 1.67 18.86 -22.05
N TYR A 246 2.50 17.87 -21.96
CA TYR A 246 2.09 16.48 -22.00
C TYR A 246 1.76 15.97 -20.60
N THR A 247 0.63 15.28 -20.45
CA THR A 247 0.17 14.69 -19.19
C THR A 247 -0.20 13.23 -19.37
N ALA A 248 0.09 12.42 -18.35
CA ALA A 248 -0.28 11.01 -18.29
C ALA A 248 -1.05 10.73 -16.99
N PRO A 249 -2.40 10.63 -17.03
CA PRO A 249 -3.17 10.17 -15.89
C PRO A 249 -2.91 8.69 -15.63
N ILE A 250 -2.31 8.38 -14.49
CA ILE A 250 -1.91 7.02 -14.11
C ILE A 250 -2.65 6.61 -12.85
N THR A 251 -3.22 5.40 -12.88
CA THR A 251 -3.86 4.78 -11.72
C THR A 251 -2.97 3.68 -11.17
N VAL A 252 -2.75 3.71 -9.87
CA VAL A 252 -2.03 2.67 -9.12
C VAL A 252 -2.99 2.03 -8.15
N THR A 253 -3.04 0.71 -8.13
CA THR A 253 -3.92 -0.07 -7.26
C THR A 253 -3.11 -1.11 -6.50
N ALA A 254 -3.25 -1.12 -5.17
CA ALA A 254 -2.68 -2.15 -4.32
C ALA A 254 -3.80 -2.96 -3.66
N ILE A 255 -3.68 -4.28 -3.68
CA ILE A 255 -4.62 -5.22 -3.07
C ILE A 255 -3.88 -6.24 -2.22
N THR A 256 -4.51 -6.75 -1.17
CA THR A 256 -4.03 -7.91 -0.40
C THR A 256 -4.12 -9.18 -1.24
N LEU A 257 -3.21 -10.13 -1.03
CA LEU A 257 -3.20 -11.45 -1.68
C LEU A 257 -3.94 -12.50 -0.87
#